data_e786262a1d8ae6be382c8fa528b22eb0
#
_entry.id   e786262a1d8ae6be382c8fa528b22eb0
#
_cell.length_a   1.000
_cell.length_b   1.000
_cell.length_c   1.000
_cell.angle_alpha   90.00
_cell.angle_beta   90.00
_cell.angle_gamma   90.00
#
_symmetry.space_group_name_H-M   'P 1'
#
loop_
_entity.id
_entity.type
_entity.pdbx_description
1 polymer ?
#
loop_
_entity_poly.entity_id
_entity_poly.type
_entity_poly.pdbx_seq_one_letter_code
_entity_poly.pdbx_strand_id
1 'polypeptide(L)'
;RYTMTKSKTAVKNADEFEASNSKRGEQMKYLGKPAGMWALFAGSFEKHLTVEFDLTAEQAKDVAARAKKKYREIIAKLPEFDKRDRFEMNIVNCAMLAAFILCMPQRPDIKTLTDYYAAAMMTPTMKAFCRASGKKKFTPKDIEGMKATAKLRAGDRNPYSWNMDFFEYEDGRGYEARFTTCGICTLMQVLGLYDLTPALCHLDYTMSDAGGASDFVREYTLASGGPYCDCGYHKKQQ
;
A
#
# COMPACT_ATOMS: atom_id res chain seq x y z
N ARG A 1 5.73 -15.12 -30.40
CA ARG A 1 7.00 -15.04 -29.61
C ARG A 1 7.22 -13.59 -29.23
N TYR A 2 6.80 -13.19 -28.02
CA TYR A 2 7.16 -11.89 -27.43
C TYR A 2 8.47 -12.09 -26.67
N THR A 3 9.54 -11.53 -27.18
CA THR A 3 10.83 -11.42 -26.50
C THR A 3 10.74 -10.28 -25.47
N MET A 4 10.73 -10.62 -24.18
CA MET A 4 10.87 -9.65 -23.08
C MET A 4 12.29 -9.09 -23.10
N THR A 5 12.45 -7.89 -23.62
CA THR A 5 13.64 -7.09 -23.40
C THR A 5 13.59 -6.55 -21.95
N LYS A 6 14.42 -7.10 -21.06
CA LYS A 6 14.62 -6.54 -19.70
C LYS A 6 15.07 -5.09 -19.87
N SER A 7 14.25 -4.15 -19.38
CA SER A 7 14.57 -2.73 -19.43
C SER A 7 15.84 -2.45 -18.63
N LYS A 8 16.88 -1.94 -19.31
CA LYS A 8 18.13 -1.50 -18.68
C LYS A 8 17.94 -0.38 -17.64
N THR A 9 16.78 0.28 -17.66
CA THR A 9 16.39 1.35 -16.73
C THR A 9 16.13 0.83 -15.31
N ALA A 10 15.58 -0.39 -15.17
CA ALA A 10 15.27 -0.96 -13.85
C ALA A 10 16.55 -1.34 -13.06
N VAL A 11 17.58 -1.82 -13.74
CA VAL A 11 18.87 -2.16 -13.11
C VAL A 11 19.60 -0.88 -12.68
N LYS A 12 19.57 0.17 -13.50
CA LYS A 12 20.20 1.46 -13.19
C LYS A 12 19.60 2.14 -11.96
N ASN A 13 18.29 2.03 -11.77
CA ASN A 13 17.61 2.60 -10.61
C ASN A 13 17.93 1.87 -9.30
N ALA A 14 18.16 0.54 -9.34
CA ALA A 14 18.57 -0.23 -8.17
C ALA A 14 20.00 0.14 -7.72
N ASP A 15 20.92 0.25 -8.67
CA ASP A 15 22.31 0.62 -8.40
C ASP A 15 22.44 2.08 -7.93
N GLU A 16 21.65 3.02 -8.49
CA GLU A 16 21.59 4.41 -8.03
C GLU A 16 20.97 4.53 -6.63
N PHE A 17 20.02 3.67 -6.28
CA PHE A 17 19.45 3.61 -4.93
C PHE A 17 20.48 3.10 -3.91
N GLU A 18 21.24 2.05 -4.21
CA GLU A 18 22.32 1.56 -3.34
C GLU A 18 23.46 2.57 -3.23
N ALA A 19 23.85 3.22 -4.34
CA ALA A 19 24.91 4.22 -4.35
C ALA A 19 24.53 5.52 -3.62
N SER A 20 23.28 5.93 -3.64
CA SER A 20 22.79 7.10 -2.90
C SER A 20 22.76 6.85 -1.38
N ASN A 21 22.47 5.61 -0.96
CA ASN A 21 22.49 5.23 0.44
C ASN A 21 23.89 5.04 1.03
N SER A 22 24.90 4.68 0.21
CA SER A 22 26.27 4.51 0.68
C SER A 22 26.98 5.84 1.02
N LYS A 23 26.47 6.97 0.49
CA LYS A 23 27.05 8.32 0.70
C LYS A 23 26.43 9.11 1.85
N ARG A 24 25.35 8.63 2.49
CA ARG A 24 24.72 9.27 3.64
C ARG A 24 24.84 8.39 4.88
N GLY A 25 25.94 8.54 5.59
CA GLY A 25 26.14 7.97 6.92
C GLY A 25 25.28 8.62 8.02
N GLU A 26 24.21 9.32 7.67
CA GLU A 26 23.19 9.80 8.58
C GLU A 26 22.03 8.81 8.58
N GLN A 27 21.77 8.23 9.74
CA GLN A 27 20.64 7.39 10.03
C GLN A 27 19.35 8.17 9.69
N MET A 28 18.76 7.90 8.53
CA MET A 28 17.53 8.58 8.09
C MET A 28 16.44 8.33 9.12
N LYS A 29 15.93 9.40 9.68
CA LYS A 29 14.93 9.36 10.74
C LYS A 29 13.56 9.15 10.12
N TYR A 30 13.03 7.95 10.23
CA TYR A 30 11.68 7.63 9.75
C TYR A 30 10.64 8.32 10.64
N LEU A 31 9.71 9.04 10.00
CA LEU A 31 8.61 9.75 10.66
C LEU A 31 7.34 8.89 10.64
N GLY A 32 7.07 8.13 11.65
CA GLY A 32 5.86 7.34 11.73
C GLY A 32 5.85 6.40 12.91
N LYS A 33 4.89 5.48 12.93
CA LYS A 33 4.73 4.47 13.99
C LYS A 33 4.81 3.05 13.44
N PRO A 34 5.92 2.63 12.81
CA PRO A 34 6.03 1.30 12.21
C PRO A 34 5.83 0.17 13.23
N ALA A 35 6.32 0.36 14.47
CA ALA A 35 6.11 -0.60 15.56
C ALA A 35 4.62 -0.76 15.92
N GLY A 36 3.85 0.32 15.84
CA GLY A 36 2.40 0.28 16.04
C GLY A 36 1.67 -0.50 14.95
N MET A 37 2.06 -0.32 13.69
CA MET A 37 1.54 -1.10 12.57
C MET A 37 1.80 -2.60 12.76
N TRP A 38 3.04 -2.96 13.12
CA TRP A 38 3.39 -4.35 13.41
C TRP A 38 2.55 -4.93 14.55
N ALA A 39 2.45 -4.21 15.67
CA ALA A 39 1.69 -4.67 16.84
C ALA A 39 0.19 -4.87 16.52
N LEU A 40 -0.36 -4.05 15.64
CA LEU A 40 -1.78 -4.08 15.30
C LEU A 40 -2.15 -5.24 14.38
N PHE A 41 -1.26 -5.64 13.45
CA PHE A 41 -1.62 -6.56 12.37
C PHE A 41 -0.82 -7.87 12.36
N ALA A 42 0.37 -7.96 12.95
CA ALA A 42 1.26 -9.11 12.80
C ALA A 42 0.61 -10.44 13.19
N GLY A 43 -0.17 -10.47 14.27
CA GLY A 43 -0.89 -11.69 14.69
C GLY A 43 -1.97 -12.12 13.69
N SER A 44 -2.62 -11.16 13.01
CA SER A 44 -3.58 -11.48 11.95
C SER A 44 -2.87 -12.01 10.71
N PHE A 45 -1.75 -11.41 10.31
CA PHE A 45 -0.92 -11.89 9.21
C PHE A 45 -0.40 -13.31 9.48
N GLU A 46 0.13 -13.57 10.67
CA GLU A 46 0.58 -14.92 11.08
C GLU A 46 -0.56 -15.94 10.99
N LYS A 47 -1.72 -15.60 11.55
CA LYS A 47 -2.90 -16.48 11.52
C LYS A 47 -3.29 -16.84 10.08
N HIS A 48 -3.36 -15.86 9.20
CA HIS A 48 -3.83 -16.08 7.82
C HIS A 48 -2.80 -16.81 6.94
N LEU A 49 -1.53 -16.95 7.35
CA LEU A 49 -0.59 -17.87 6.70
C LEU A 49 -1.06 -19.32 6.81
N THR A 50 -1.70 -19.70 7.91
CA THR A 50 -2.21 -21.08 8.07
C THR A 50 -3.51 -21.33 7.29
N VAL A 51 -4.25 -20.26 6.98
CA VAL A 51 -5.55 -20.35 6.29
C VAL A 51 -5.39 -20.29 4.76
N GLU A 52 -4.57 -19.36 4.27
CA GLU A 52 -4.47 -19.07 2.84
C GLU A 52 -3.30 -19.82 2.16
N PHE A 53 -2.30 -20.26 2.95
CA PHE A 53 -1.09 -20.90 2.42
C PHE A 53 -0.84 -22.30 3.00
N ASP A 54 -1.80 -22.85 3.76
CA ASP A 54 -1.71 -24.18 4.37
C ASP A 54 -0.44 -24.42 5.21
N LEU A 55 0.16 -23.35 5.74
CA LEU A 55 1.32 -23.47 6.61
C LEU A 55 0.90 -24.02 7.99
N THR A 56 1.74 -24.86 8.58
CA THR A 56 1.54 -25.25 9.99
C THR A 56 1.71 -24.02 10.90
N ALA A 57 1.16 -24.09 12.11
CA ALA A 57 1.29 -23.01 13.09
C ALA A 57 2.77 -22.69 13.41
N GLU A 58 3.63 -23.71 13.44
CA GLU A 58 5.07 -23.54 13.65
C GLU A 58 5.74 -22.80 12.49
N GLN A 59 5.43 -23.19 11.25
CA GLN A 59 5.92 -22.52 10.05
C GLN A 59 5.44 -21.07 9.97
N ALA A 60 4.17 -20.80 10.26
CA ALA A 60 3.62 -19.44 10.26
C ALA A 60 4.32 -18.56 11.32
N LYS A 61 4.58 -19.09 12.51
CA LYS A 61 5.32 -18.40 13.57
C LYS A 61 6.76 -18.10 13.16
N ASP A 62 7.46 -19.03 12.51
CA ASP A 62 8.81 -18.81 11.99
C ASP A 62 8.82 -17.73 10.92
N VAL A 63 7.89 -17.78 9.96
CA VAL A 63 7.72 -16.73 8.94
C VAL A 63 7.51 -15.38 9.60
N ALA A 64 6.61 -15.27 10.59
CA ALA A 64 6.33 -14.02 11.29
C ALA A 64 7.55 -13.49 12.05
N ALA A 65 8.33 -14.35 12.68
CA ALA A 65 9.55 -13.97 13.38
C ALA A 65 10.61 -13.39 12.41
N ARG A 66 10.83 -14.03 11.27
CA ARG A 66 11.74 -13.56 10.22
C ARG A 66 11.20 -12.28 9.56
N ALA A 67 9.91 -12.23 9.28
CA ALA A 67 9.25 -11.06 8.72
C ALA A 67 9.39 -9.82 9.61
N LYS A 68 9.36 -9.99 10.94
CA LYS A 68 9.59 -8.86 11.88
C LYS A 68 10.97 -8.23 11.70
N LYS A 69 11.99 -9.03 11.51
CA LYS A 69 13.35 -8.55 11.24
C LYS A 69 13.41 -7.86 9.87
N LYS A 70 12.88 -8.53 8.85
CA LYS A 70 12.83 -8.02 7.47
C LYS A 70 12.06 -6.70 7.38
N TYR A 71 10.94 -6.58 8.06
CA TYR A 71 10.16 -5.34 8.14
C TYR A 71 10.99 -4.16 8.69
N ARG A 72 11.75 -4.37 9.77
CA ARG A 72 12.63 -3.34 10.32
C ARG A 72 13.72 -2.93 9.35
N GLU A 73 14.30 -3.89 8.61
CA GLU A 73 15.30 -3.63 7.57
C GLU A 73 14.74 -2.80 6.42
N ILE A 74 13.50 -3.08 5.98
CA ILE A 74 12.82 -2.31 4.94
C ILE A 74 12.52 -0.90 5.44
N ILE A 75 11.91 -0.76 6.62
CA ILE A 75 11.58 0.54 7.23
C ILE A 75 12.82 1.42 7.38
N ALA A 76 13.94 0.85 7.81
CA ALA A 76 15.20 1.61 8.01
C ALA A 76 15.78 2.18 6.69
N LYS A 77 15.36 1.66 5.53
CA LYS A 77 15.79 2.14 4.21
C LYS A 77 14.82 3.14 3.57
N LEU A 78 13.65 3.35 4.15
CA LEU A 78 12.69 4.32 3.63
C LEU A 78 13.16 5.75 3.91
N PRO A 79 12.88 6.70 2.99
CA PRO A 79 13.17 8.12 3.24
C PRO A 79 12.23 8.69 4.30
N GLU A 80 12.59 9.87 4.80
CA GLU A 80 11.67 10.67 5.61
C GLU A 80 10.47 11.15 4.77
N PHE A 81 9.31 11.19 5.42
CA PHE A 81 8.08 11.72 4.84
C PHE A 81 7.75 13.09 5.45
N ASP A 82 7.07 13.95 4.71
CA ASP A 82 6.46 15.15 5.30
C ASP A 82 5.48 14.72 6.39
N LYS A 83 5.49 15.40 7.54
CA LYS A 83 4.59 15.08 8.67
C LYS A 83 3.11 15.18 8.32
N ARG A 84 2.78 15.88 7.24
CA ARG A 84 1.42 16.03 6.71
C ARG A 84 1.09 14.99 5.66
N ASP A 85 2.05 14.13 5.28
CA ASP A 85 1.83 13.09 4.29
C ASP A 85 0.96 11.97 4.89
N ARG A 86 -0.30 11.96 4.51
CA ARG A 86 -1.25 10.94 4.97
C ARG A 86 -1.03 9.56 4.35
N PHE A 87 -0.21 9.45 3.30
CA PHE A 87 0.07 8.18 2.61
C PHE A 87 1.24 7.41 3.22
N GLU A 88 1.98 7.99 4.14
CA GLU A 88 3.06 7.33 4.86
C GLU A 88 2.62 5.96 5.43
N MET A 89 1.44 5.90 6.04
CA MET A 89 0.91 4.64 6.60
C MET A 89 0.73 3.55 5.55
N ASN A 90 0.44 3.90 4.30
CA ASN A 90 0.29 2.94 3.21
C ASN A 90 1.63 2.26 2.91
N ILE A 91 2.73 3.03 2.95
CA ILE A 91 4.09 2.48 2.76
C ILE A 91 4.48 1.59 3.93
N VAL A 92 4.19 1.99 5.15
CA VAL A 92 4.46 1.18 6.36
C VAL A 92 3.74 -0.16 6.28
N ASN A 93 2.48 -0.13 5.85
CA ASN A 93 1.66 -1.33 5.66
C ASN A 93 2.21 -2.21 4.51
N CYS A 94 2.53 -1.61 3.37
CA CYS A 94 3.14 -2.31 2.24
C CYS A 94 4.47 -2.97 2.63
N ALA A 95 5.33 -2.28 3.39
CA ALA A 95 6.58 -2.82 3.89
C ALA A 95 6.36 -4.05 4.78
N MET A 96 5.28 -4.05 5.56
CA MET A 96 4.92 -5.20 6.39
C MET A 96 4.50 -6.41 5.55
N LEU A 97 3.59 -6.25 4.60
CA LEU A 97 3.21 -7.33 3.68
C LEU A 97 4.43 -7.85 2.89
N ALA A 98 5.24 -6.94 2.34
CA ALA A 98 6.45 -7.31 1.60
C ALA A 98 7.43 -8.13 2.47
N ALA A 99 7.56 -7.78 3.75
CA ALA A 99 8.39 -8.54 4.68
C ALA A 99 7.87 -9.97 4.89
N PHE A 100 6.56 -10.16 4.98
CA PHE A 100 5.96 -11.51 5.05
C PHE A 100 6.21 -12.27 3.75
N ILE A 101 5.94 -11.69 2.58
CA ILE A 101 6.18 -12.32 1.27
C ILE A 101 7.63 -12.79 1.12
N LEU A 102 8.60 -11.94 1.47
CA LEU A 102 10.03 -12.26 1.38
C LEU A 102 10.48 -13.37 2.34
N CYS A 103 9.67 -13.67 3.35
CA CYS A 103 9.96 -14.72 4.34
C CYS A 103 9.11 -15.98 4.16
N MET A 104 8.15 -15.99 3.23
CA MET A 104 7.39 -17.20 2.88
C MET A 104 8.28 -18.27 2.26
N PRO A 105 8.00 -19.57 2.49
CA PRO A 105 8.78 -20.65 1.89
C PRO A 105 8.64 -20.72 0.37
N GLN A 106 7.52 -20.24 -0.16
CA GLN A 106 7.23 -20.19 -1.59
C GLN A 106 6.67 -18.81 -1.95
N ARG A 107 6.98 -18.35 -3.16
CA ARG A 107 6.42 -17.11 -3.68
C ARG A 107 4.93 -17.30 -3.94
N PRO A 108 4.06 -16.44 -3.40
CA PRO A 108 2.62 -16.55 -3.63
C PRO A 108 2.25 -16.16 -5.07
N ASP A 109 1.15 -16.70 -5.57
CA ASP A 109 0.45 -16.14 -6.72
C ASP A 109 -0.39 -14.92 -6.32
N ILE A 110 -0.78 -14.12 -7.32
CA ILE A 110 -1.51 -12.86 -7.08
C ILE A 110 -2.86 -13.10 -6.42
N LYS A 111 -3.59 -14.15 -6.82
CA LYS A 111 -4.93 -14.40 -6.29
C LYS A 111 -4.87 -14.75 -4.81
N THR A 112 -4.07 -15.74 -4.46
CA THR A 112 -3.89 -16.17 -3.06
C THR A 112 -3.36 -15.02 -2.19
N LEU A 113 -2.42 -14.23 -2.73
CA LEU A 113 -1.90 -13.06 -2.02
C LEU A 113 -2.96 -11.99 -1.79
N THR A 114 -3.87 -11.78 -2.76
CA THR A 114 -4.99 -10.83 -2.63
C THR A 114 -5.92 -11.25 -1.50
N ASP A 115 -6.32 -12.53 -1.48
CA ASP A 115 -7.20 -13.09 -0.47
C ASP A 115 -6.55 -13.01 0.93
N TYR A 116 -5.28 -13.40 1.01
CA TYR A 116 -4.47 -13.32 2.24
C TYR A 116 -4.40 -11.90 2.78
N TYR A 117 -4.04 -10.94 1.93
CA TYR A 117 -3.86 -9.55 2.36
C TYR A 117 -5.17 -8.93 2.82
N ALA A 118 -6.25 -9.15 2.07
CA ALA A 118 -7.58 -8.69 2.45
C ALA A 118 -8.00 -9.27 3.82
N ALA A 119 -7.85 -10.59 4.01
CA ALA A 119 -8.21 -11.25 5.25
C ALA A 119 -7.34 -10.79 6.44
N ALA A 120 -6.03 -10.71 6.25
CA ALA A 120 -5.09 -10.30 7.29
C ALA A 120 -5.30 -8.85 7.74
N MET A 121 -5.68 -7.95 6.81
CA MET A 121 -5.96 -6.55 7.11
C MET A 121 -7.32 -6.32 7.78
N MET A 122 -8.32 -7.14 7.51
CA MET A 122 -9.70 -6.95 7.99
C MET A 122 -9.91 -7.44 9.43
N THR A 123 -9.01 -7.05 10.34
CA THR A 123 -9.20 -7.24 11.78
C THR A 123 -10.46 -6.52 12.28
N PRO A 124 -11.02 -6.91 13.45
CA PRO A 124 -12.16 -6.19 14.05
C PRO A 124 -11.91 -4.68 14.20
N THR A 125 -10.70 -4.30 14.59
CA THR A 125 -10.26 -2.88 14.73
C THR A 125 -10.28 -2.18 13.37
N MET A 126 -9.73 -2.80 12.33
CA MET A 126 -9.72 -2.20 10.98
C MET A 126 -11.14 -2.08 10.42
N LYS A 127 -11.99 -3.09 10.59
CA LYS A 127 -13.41 -3.01 10.19
C LYS A 127 -14.15 -1.87 10.91
N ALA A 128 -13.89 -1.67 12.20
CA ALA A 128 -14.45 -0.55 12.96
C ALA A 128 -13.94 0.82 12.43
N PHE A 129 -12.63 0.90 12.11
CA PHE A 129 -12.02 2.08 11.48
C PHE A 129 -12.64 2.38 10.12
N CYS A 130 -12.79 1.38 9.24
CA CYS A 130 -13.42 1.55 7.93
C CYS A 130 -14.85 2.08 8.05
N ARG A 131 -15.66 1.51 8.95
CA ARG A 131 -17.03 1.99 9.22
C ARG A 131 -17.05 3.42 9.73
N ALA A 132 -16.15 3.78 10.65
CA ALA A 132 -16.06 5.15 11.18
C ALA A 132 -15.63 6.16 10.10
N SER A 133 -14.72 5.75 9.21
CA SER A 133 -14.29 6.56 8.05
C SER A 133 -15.41 6.69 7.02
N GLY A 134 -16.15 5.62 6.75
CA GLY A 134 -17.30 5.63 5.85
C GLY A 134 -18.36 6.65 6.26
N LYS A 135 -18.68 6.75 7.56
CA LYS A 135 -19.62 7.74 8.07
C LYS A 135 -19.24 9.19 7.82
N LYS A 136 -17.95 9.46 7.63
CA LYS A 136 -17.41 10.80 7.35
C LYS A 136 -17.23 11.07 5.87
N LYS A 137 -17.31 10.04 5.03
CA LYS A 137 -17.07 10.13 3.59
C LYS A 137 -18.14 11.03 2.94
N PHE A 138 -17.71 11.77 1.93
CA PHE A 138 -18.55 12.72 1.18
C PHE A 138 -19.10 13.92 1.99
N THR A 139 -18.72 14.09 3.24
CA THR A 139 -19.04 15.31 3.98
C THR A 139 -18.24 16.51 3.42
N PRO A 140 -18.70 17.76 3.61
CA PRO A 140 -17.92 18.94 3.19
C PRO A 140 -16.48 18.91 3.73
N LYS A 141 -16.29 18.47 4.96
CA LYS A 141 -14.96 18.34 5.59
C LYS A 141 -14.09 17.28 4.91
N ASP A 142 -14.68 16.17 4.47
CA ASP A 142 -13.97 15.12 3.70
C ASP A 142 -13.50 15.70 2.36
N ILE A 143 -14.39 16.35 1.62
CA ILE A 143 -14.09 16.98 0.33
C ILE A 143 -12.97 18.03 0.45
N GLU A 144 -13.08 18.93 1.44
CA GLU A 144 -12.03 19.92 1.71
C GLU A 144 -10.70 19.26 2.06
N GLY A 145 -10.73 18.19 2.86
CA GLY A 145 -9.54 17.40 3.21
C GLY A 145 -8.89 16.74 1.99
N MET A 146 -9.67 16.24 1.04
CA MET A 146 -9.18 15.68 -0.22
C MET A 146 -8.54 16.77 -1.09
N LYS A 147 -9.18 17.92 -1.26
CA LYS A 147 -8.64 19.08 -1.99
C LYS A 147 -7.33 19.58 -1.37
N ALA A 148 -7.27 19.70 -0.05
CA ALA A 148 -6.05 20.09 0.66
C ALA A 148 -4.93 19.06 0.48
N THR A 149 -5.25 17.76 0.49
CA THR A 149 -4.29 16.69 0.21
C THR A 149 -3.75 16.80 -1.22
N ALA A 150 -4.60 16.96 -2.22
CA ALA A 150 -4.19 17.13 -3.61
C ALA A 150 -3.22 18.30 -3.75
N LYS A 151 -3.55 19.45 -3.18
CA LYS A 151 -2.68 20.65 -3.20
C LYS A 151 -1.31 20.39 -2.53
N LEU A 152 -1.31 19.70 -1.39
CA LEU A 152 -0.06 19.37 -0.68
C LEU A 152 0.81 18.42 -1.50
N ARG A 153 0.20 17.43 -2.17
CA ARG A 153 0.93 16.37 -2.89
C ARG A 153 1.42 16.80 -4.27
N ALA A 154 0.88 17.88 -4.87
CA ALA A 154 1.24 18.35 -6.19
C ALA A 154 2.74 18.70 -6.35
N GLY A 155 3.38 19.18 -5.28
CA GLY A 155 4.79 19.59 -5.26
C GLY A 155 5.76 18.54 -4.68
N ASP A 156 5.26 17.44 -4.17
CA ASP A 156 6.10 16.44 -3.50
C ASP A 156 6.87 15.58 -4.52
N ARG A 157 8.13 15.32 -4.20
CA ARG A 157 9.06 14.53 -5.03
C ARG A 157 9.52 13.25 -4.37
N ASN A 158 8.94 12.87 -3.22
CA ASN A 158 9.27 11.61 -2.56
C ASN A 158 8.76 10.43 -3.41
N PRO A 159 9.63 9.57 -3.99
CA PRO A 159 9.21 8.47 -4.84
C PRO A 159 8.44 7.38 -4.09
N TYR A 160 8.50 7.37 -2.75
CA TYR A 160 7.76 6.45 -1.90
C TYR A 160 6.42 7.02 -1.42
N SER A 161 6.00 8.15 -1.96
CA SER A 161 4.69 8.72 -1.70
C SER A 161 3.85 8.80 -2.97
N TRP A 162 2.76 9.53 -2.92
CA TRP A 162 1.82 9.71 -4.03
C TRP A 162 1.67 11.19 -4.35
N ASN A 163 1.55 11.53 -5.62
CA ASN A 163 0.85 12.74 -6.01
C ASN A 163 -0.65 12.43 -6.03
N MET A 164 -1.48 13.45 -6.06
CA MET A 164 -2.93 13.27 -6.10
C MET A 164 -3.60 14.42 -6.84
N ASP A 165 -4.37 14.10 -7.88
CA ASP A 165 -5.39 14.99 -8.42
C ASP A 165 -6.75 14.57 -7.84
N PHE A 166 -7.65 15.53 -7.68
CA PHE A 166 -8.95 15.30 -7.07
C PHE A 166 -10.06 15.88 -7.93
N PHE A 167 -11.06 15.05 -8.23
CA PHE A 167 -12.19 15.38 -9.08
C PHE A 167 -13.50 15.04 -8.38
N GLU A 168 -14.39 16.01 -8.23
CA GLU A 168 -15.77 15.73 -7.85
C GLU A 168 -16.56 15.35 -9.10
N TYR A 169 -17.44 14.35 -9.02
CA TYR A 169 -18.31 14.00 -10.13
C TYR A 169 -19.38 15.09 -10.32
N GLU A 170 -19.65 15.44 -11.57
CA GLU A 170 -20.60 16.50 -11.94
C GLU A 170 -22.03 16.22 -11.42
N ASP A 171 -22.40 14.94 -11.31
CA ASP A 171 -23.68 14.52 -10.79
C ASP A 171 -23.79 14.59 -9.24
N GLY A 172 -22.73 15.03 -8.56
CA GLY A 172 -22.65 15.13 -7.12
C GLY A 172 -22.65 13.79 -6.37
N ARG A 173 -22.59 12.64 -7.07
CA ARG A 173 -22.68 11.31 -6.47
C ARG A 173 -21.35 10.74 -5.99
N GLY A 174 -20.29 11.54 -5.95
CA GLY A 174 -19.01 11.05 -5.45
C GLY A 174 -17.83 11.86 -5.95
N TYR A 175 -16.67 11.21 -5.93
CA TYR A 175 -15.42 11.81 -6.37
C TYR A 175 -14.39 10.75 -6.80
N GLU A 176 -13.35 11.20 -7.48
CA GLU A 176 -12.18 10.42 -7.86
C GLU A 176 -10.91 11.07 -7.31
N ALA A 177 -10.03 10.24 -6.75
CA ALA A 177 -8.64 10.59 -6.49
C ALA A 177 -7.76 9.89 -7.54
N ARG A 178 -7.05 10.66 -8.36
CA ARG A 178 -6.19 10.14 -9.42
C ARG A 178 -4.72 10.29 -9.05
N PHE A 179 -3.95 9.23 -9.26
CA PHE A 179 -2.55 9.17 -8.89
C PHE A 179 -1.70 8.82 -10.10
N THR A 180 -0.68 9.64 -10.41
CA THR A 180 0.31 9.38 -11.47
C THR A 180 1.66 8.91 -10.91
N THR A 181 1.82 8.91 -9.59
CA THR A 181 2.93 8.27 -8.85
C THR A 181 2.38 7.40 -7.73
N CYS A 182 3.05 6.29 -7.45
CA CYS A 182 2.62 5.34 -6.43
C CYS A 182 3.84 4.81 -5.65
N GLY A 183 3.91 5.15 -4.37
CA GLY A 183 4.99 4.70 -3.50
C GLY A 183 5.04 3.18 -3.31
N ILE A 184 3.87 2.50 -3.36
CA ILE A 184 3.83 1.03 -3.31
C ILE A 184 4.54 0.44 -4.53
N CYS A 185 4.25 0.94 -5.74
CA CYS A 185 4.95 0.48 -6.95
C CYS A 185 6.47 0.64 -6.81
N THR A 186 6.93 1.78 -6.29
CA THR A 186 8.36 2.04 -6.05
C THR A 186 8.95 1.03 -5.06
N LEU A 187 8.30 0.84 -3.91
CA LEU A 187 8.80 -0.08 -2.89
C LEU A 187 8.83 -1.53 -3.40
N MET A 188 7.74 -1.99 -4.02
CA MET A 188 7.65 -3.35 -4.53
C MET A 188 8.65 -3.61 -5.64
N GLN A 189 8.94 -2.63 -6.48
CA GLN A 189 9.98 -2.72 -7.51
C GLN A 189 11.37 -2.88 -6.90
N VAL A 190 11.71 -2.06 -5.92
CA VAL A 190 13.00 -2.12 -5.20
C VAL A 190 13.20 -3.47 -4.52
N LEU A 191 12.13 -4.06 -4.01
CA LEU A 191 12.15 -5.37 -3.33
C LEU A 191 12.05 -6.57 -4.29
N GLY A 192 11.97 -6.36 -5.61
CA GLY A 192 11.80 -7.44 -6.60
C GLY A 192 10.44 -8.13 -6.55
N LEU A 193 9.41 -7.42 -6.07
CA LEU A 193 8.04 -7.92 -5.87
C LEU A 193 7.01 -7.18 -6.73
N TYR A 194 7.43 -6.43 -7.75
CA TYR A 194 6.54 -5.54 -8.52
C TYR A 194 5.35 -6.27 -9.16
N ASP A 195 5.55 -7.48 -9.66
CA ASP A 195 4.52 -8.33 -10.24
C ASP A 195 3.39 -8.71 -9.25
N LEU A 196 3.65 -8.63 -7.95
CA LEU A 196 2.66 -8.87 -6.90
C LEU A 196 1.91 -7.61 -6.45
N THR A 197 2.30 -6.43 -6.94
CA THR A 197 1.68 -5.15 -6.56
C THR A 197 0.16 -5.09 -6.79
N PRO A 198 -0.42 -5.69 -7.87
CA PRO A 198 -1.87 -5.69 -8.06
C PRO A 198 -2.66 -6.26 -6.88
N ALA A 199 -2.11 -7.22 -6.13
CA ALA A 199 -2.75 -7.75 -4.93
C ALA A 199 -2.93 -6.68 -3.84
N LEU A 200 -1.98 -5.74 -3.71
CA LEU A 200 -2.06 -4.64 -2.76
C LEU A 200 -3.12 -3.61 -3.18
N CYS A 201 -3.21 -3.35 -4.49
CA CYS A 201 -4.21 -2.43 -5.04
C CYS A 201 -5.65 -2.89 -4.76
N HIS A 202 -5.87 -4.20 -4.64
CA HIS A 202 -7.20 -4.76 -4.38
C HIS A 202 -7.74 -4.44 -2.98
N LEU A 203 -6.87 -4.08 -2.02
CA LEU A 203 -7.29 -3.74 -0.66
C LEU A 203 -8.26 -2.54 -0.61
N ASP A 204 -8.18 -1.62 -1.59
CA ASP A 204 -9.07 -0.45 -1.66
C ASP A 204 -10.55 -0.87 -1.79
N TYR A 205 -10.85 -1.91 -2.58
CA TYR A 205 -12.20 -2.49 -2.69
C TYR A 205 -12.66 -3.04 -1.34
N THR A 206 -11.82 -3.87 -0.70
CA THR A 206 -12.12 -4.47 0.60
C THR A 206 -12.37 -3.42 1.68
N MET A 207 -11.59 -2.34 1.70
CA MET A 207 -11.75 -1.26 2.67
C MET A 207 -13.00 -0.42 2.40
N SER A 208 -13.30 -0.14 1.13
CA SER A 208 -14.51 0.58 0.73
C SER A 208 -15.77 -0.19 1.12
N ASP A 209 -15.81 -1.48 0.84
CA ASP A 209 -16.92 -2.37 1.22
C ASP A 209 -17.11 -2.42 2.73
N ALA A 210 -16.03 -2.58 3.48
CA ALA A 210 -16.05 -2.55 4.95
C ALA A 210 -16.52 -1.20 5.50
N GLY A 211 -16.29 -0.10 4.78
CA GLY A 211 -16.75 1.24 5.11
C GLY A 211 -18.24 1.46 4.87
N GLY A 212 -18.80 0.77 3.88
CA GLY A 212 -20.22 0.71 3.57
C GLY A 212 -20.84 1.99 2.97
N ALA A 213 -20.05 3.05 2.75
CA ALA A 213 -20.56 4.35 2.29
C ALA A 213 -20.46 4.55 0.77
N SER A 214 -19.59 3.79 0.11
CA SER A 214 -19.29 3.96 -1.31
C SER A 214 -19.11 2.63 -2.02
N ASP A 215 -19.45 2.62 -3.31
CA ASP A 215 -18.96 1.65 -4.26
C ASP A 215 -17.62 2.19 -4.80
N PHE A 216 -16.57 1.38 -4.68
CA PHE A 216 -15.25 1.71 -5.21
C PHE A 216 -15.17 1.24 -6.66
N VAL A 217 -14.74 2.13 -7.54
CA VAL A 217 -14.58 1.85 -8.97
C VAL A 217 -13.17 2.23 -9.42
N ARG A 218 -12.60 1.41 -10.33
CA ARG A 218 -11.28 1.62 -10.88
C ARG A 218 -11.16 0.96 -12.23
N GLU A 219 -10.63 1.67 -13.21
CA GLU A 219 -10.31 1.16 -14.55
C GLU A 219 -8.82 0.88 -14.69
N TYR A 220 -7.97 1.78 -14.15
CA TYR A 220 -6.52 1.73 -14.31
C TYR A 220 -5.78 1.63 -12.98
N THR A 221 -4.64 0.93 -13.00
CA THR A 221 -3.62 1.04 -11.95
C THR A 221 -2.24 1.17 -12.58
N LEU A 222 -1.36 1.94 -11.94
CA LEU A 222 0.05 1.99 -12.30
C LEU A 222 0.72 0.62 -12.18
N ALA A 223 0.29 -0.18 -11.20
CA ALA A 223 0.78 -1.53 -10.98
C ALA A 223 0.50 -2.49 -12.14
N SER A 224 -0.56 -2.24 -12.90
CA SER A 224 -0.93 -3.04 -14.08
C SER A 224 -0.55 -2.37 -15.41
N GLY A 225 0.29 -1.33 -15.36
CA GLY A 225 0.78 -0.61 -16.54
C GLY A 225 -0.18 0.44 -17.09
N GLY A 226 -1.22 0.81 -16.34
CA GLY A 226 -2.11 1.92 -16.68
C GLY A 226 -1.41 3.27 -16.57
N PRO A 227 -1.97 4.33 -17.19
CA PRO A 227 -1.37 5.67 -17.19
C PRO A 227 -1.45 6.36 -15.82
N TYR A 228 -2.35 5.92 -14.95
CA TYR A 228 -2.59 6.42 -13.60
C TYR A 228 -3.37 5.37 -12.78
N CYS A 229 -3.53 5.61 -11.49
CA CYS A 229 -4.56 4.92 -10.69
C CYS A 229 -5.76 5.84 -10.53
N ASP A 230 -6.94 5.42 -10.98
CA ASP A 230 -8.22 6.09 -10.77
C ASP A 230 -8.94 5.46 -9.59
N CYS A 231 -8.93 6.14 -8.46
CA CYS A 231 -9.63 5.70 -7.27
C CYS A 231 -10.96 6.44 -7.16
N GLY A 232 -11.97 5.89 -7.83
CA GLY A 232 -13.32 6.44 -7.87
C GLY A 232 -14.19 5.92 -6.71
N TYR A 233 -14.99 6.79 -6.14
CA TYR A 233 -15.92 6.46 -5.06
C TYR A 233 -17.29 7.02 -5.40
N HIS A 234 -18.26 6.14 -5.62
CA HIS A 234 -19.67 6.50 -5.80
C HIS A 234 -20.42 6.30 -4.49
N LYS A 235 -21.23 7.29 -4.10
CA LYS A 235 -22.12 7.17 -2.94
C LYS A 235 -23.05 5.98 -3.14
N LYS A 236 -23.13 5.08 -2.17
CA LYS A 236 -24.17 4.05 -2.18
C LYS A 236 -25.55 4.70 -2.12
N GLN A 237 -26.45 4.26 -2.99
CA GLN A 237 -27.86 4.64 -2.89
C GLN A 237 -28.43 3.98 -1.61
N GLN A 238 -29.02 4.80 -0.77
CA GLN A 238 -29.75 4.34 0.43
C GLN A 238 -31.10 3.77 0.03
#